data_96db78458b551463914331b0cb8482bf
#
_entry.id   96db78458b551463914331b0cb8482bf
#
_cell.length_a   1.000
_cell.length_b   1.000
_cell.length_c   1.000
_cell.angle_alpha   90.00
_cell.angle_beta   90.00
_cell.angle_gamma   90.00
#
_symmetry.space_group_name_H-M   'P 1'
#
loop_
_entity.id
_entity.type
_entity.pdbx_description
1 polymer ?
#
loop_
_entity_poly.entity_id
_entity_poly.type
_entity_poly.pdbx_seq_one_letter_code
_entity_poly.pdbx_strand_id
1 'polypeptide(L)'
;MRAQPEYANALFVFNDNEEQFVAFERGQPEGVSPGGGNAGVRPWRGENPPRSAGIPTGRRGRGYASLDAKVTEVLGRAFAEIQALVDSGRYDTMVFSRDSRLEALGASIFAPDPLIRQLVYRALVRVKPGHPSPWSDSTPGGTGVTHP
;
A
#
# COMPACT_ATOMS: atom_id res chain seq x y z
N MET A 1 5.73 7.88 -14.74
CA MET A 1 6.67 7.02 -13.98
C MET A 1 6.68 5.60 -14.47
N ARG A 2 5.52 4.98 -14.65
CA ARG A 2 5.43 3.58 -15.10
C ARG A 2 6.11 3.33 -16.43
N ALA A 3 6.07 4.31 -17.34
CA ALA A 3 6.65 4.17 -18.67
C ALA A 3 8.17 4.28 -18.69
N GLN A 4 8.80 4.70 -17.59
CA GLN A 4 10.24 4.84 -17.52
C GLN A 4 10.92 3.49 -17.27
N PRO A 5 12.05 3.20 -17.95
CA PRO A 5 12.71 1.90 -17.84
C PRO A 5 13.07 1.50 -16.39
N GLU A 6 13.49 2.44 -15.55
CA GLU A 6 13.86 2.13 -14.18
C GLU A 6 12.67 1.68 -13.31
N TYR A 7 11.44 1.90 -13.77
CA TYR A 7 10.24 1.45 -13.06
C TYR A 7 9.55 0.27 -13.74
N ALA A 8 10.20 -0.37 -14.70
CA ALA A 8 9.59 -1.48 -15.46
C ALA A 8 9.16 -2.64 -14.55
N ASN A 9 9.94 -2.92 -13.48
CA ASN A 9 9.67 -3.99 -12.53
C ASN A 9 9.31 -3.44 -11.14
N ALA A 10 8.74 -2.25 -11.07
CA ALA A 10 8.34 -1.65 -9.81
C ALA A 10 6.90 -2.01 -9.45
N LEU A 11 6.68 -2.25 -8.17
CA LEU A 11 5.34 -2.34 -7.59
C LEU A 11 5.02 -0.98 -6.95
N PHE A 12 3.98 -0.33 -7.44
CA PHE A 12 3.54 0.95 -6.91
C PHE A 12 2.50 0.73 -5.84
N VAL A 13 2.80 1.13 -4.60
CA VAL A 13 1.87 1.04 -3.47
C VAL A 13 1.23 2.41 -3.29
N PHE A 14 -0.09 2.46 -3.31
CA PHE A 14 -0.85 3.71 -3.26
C PHE A 14 -1.76 3.75 -2.03
N ASN A 15 -2.06 4.98 -1.59
CA ASN A 15 -3.05 5.19 -0.55
C ASN A 15 -4.45 5.00 -1.15
N ASP A 16 -5.23 4.10 -0.58
CA ASP A 16 -6.56 3.79 -1.07
C ASP A 16 -7.61 4.15 -0.02
N ASN A 17 -8.87 4.14 -0.40
CA ASN A 17 -9.97 4.12 0.56
C ASN A 17 -10.45 2.68 0.74
N GLU A 18 -11.01 2.40 1.91
CA GLU A 18 -11.42 1.05 2.26
C GLU A 18 -12.47 0.50 1.30
N GLU A 19 -13.44 1.35 0.86
CA GLU A 19 -14.52 0.93 -0.03
C GLU A 19 -13.97 0.42 -1.36
N GLN A 20 -13.03 1.12 -1.95
CA GLN A 20 -12.42 0.71 -3.22
C GLN A 20 -11.52 -0.50 -3.04
N PHE A 21 -10.80 -0.56 -1.93
CA PHE A 21 -9.96 -1.72 -1.62
C PHE A 21 -10.79 -2.99 -1.54
N VAL A 22 -11.90 -2.94 -0.79
CA VAL A 22 -12.82 -4.07 -0.64
C VAL A 22 -13.52 -4.38 -1.96
N ALA A 23 -13.89 -3.37 -2.74
CA ALA A 23 -14.50 -3.58 -4.06
C ALA A 23 -13.57 -4.39 -4.96
N PHE A 24 -12.28 -4.10 -4.95
CA PHE A 24 -11.30 -4.89 -5.69
C PHE A 24 -11.29 -6.34 -5.21
N GLU A 25 -11.24 -6.56 -3.89
CA GLU A 25 -11.24 -7.91 -3.32
C GLU A 25 -12.46 -8.72 -3.76
N ARG A 26 -13.58 -8.05 -4.00
CA ARG A 26 -14.84 -8.69 -4.45
C ARG A 26 -14.96 -8.77 -5.96
N GLY A 27 -13.94 -8.34 -6.70
CA GLY A 27 -13.98 -8.35 -8.16
C GLY A 27 -14.93 -7.33 -8.78
N GLN A 28 -15.25 -6.26 -8.05
CA GLN A 28 -16.15 -5.21 -8.54
C GLN A 28 -15.38 -4.16 -9.35
N PRO A 29 -15.98 -3.64 -10.44
CA PRO A 29 -15.27 -2.70 -11.33
C PRO A 29 -14.77 -1.43 -10.66
N GLU A 30 -15.44 -0.96 -9.62
CA GLU A 30 -15.06 0.23 -8.88
C GLU A 30 -13.67 0.08 -8.26
N GLY A 31 -13.28 -1.15 -7.94
CA GLY A 31 -11.98 -1.42 -7.31
C GLY A 31 -10.77 -1.15 -8.20
N VAL A 32 -11.00 -0.96 -9.50
CA VAL A 32 -9.94 -0.61 -10.46
C VAL A 32 -10.18 0.74 -11.14
N SER A 33 -11.12 1.54 -10.62
CA SER A 33 -11.36 2.89 -11.13
C SER A 33 -10.28 3.84 -10.61
N PRO A 34 -9.77 4.76 -11.44
CA PRO A 34 -8.76 5.71 -10.97
C PRO A 34 -9.30 6.61 -9.87
N GLY A 35 -8.45 6.93 -8.90
CA GLY A 35 -8.77 7.84 -7.81
C GLY A 35 -7.89 9.09 -7.83
N GLY A 36 -8.10 9.97 -6.86
CA GLY A 36 -7.28 11.17 -6.71
C GLY A 36 -5.91 10.87 -6.11
N GLY A 37 -4.99 11.82 -6.25
CA GLY A 37 -3.65 11.68 -5.69
C GLY A 37 -2.93 10.45 -6.24
N ASN A 38 -2.21 9.73 -5.38
CA ASN A 38 -1.49 8.55 -5.82
C ASN A 38 -2.39 7.36 -6.14
N ALA A 39 -3.69 7.43 -5.82
CA ALA A 39 -4.66 6.40 -6.23
C ALA A 39 -4.98 6.46 -7.73
N GLY A 40 -4.38 7.38 -8.49
CA GLY A 40 -4.44 7.36 -9.95
C GLY A 40 -3.89 6.07 -10.56
N VAL A 41 -3.05 5.32 -9.84
CA VAL A 41 -2.52 4.03 -10.29
C VAL A 41 -3.39 2.84 -9.85
N ARG A 42 -4.55 3.08 -9.25
CA ARG A 42 -5.45 1.98 -8.82
C ARG A 42 -5.79 1.01 -9.95
N PRO A 43 -6.04 1.45 -11.20
CA PRO A 43 -6.33 0.50 -12.28
C PRO A 43 -5.22 -0.51 -12.53
N TRP A 44 -3.98 -0.18 -12.21
CA TRP A 44 -2.84 -1.08 -12.43
C TRP A 44 -2.87 -2.30 -11.50
N ARG A 45 -3.65 -2.24 -10.42
CA ARG A 45 -3.86 -3.37 -9.51
C ARG A 45 -4.57 -4.53 -10.22
N GLY A 46 -5.42 -4.21 -11.20
CA GLY A 46 -6.14 -5.22 -11.99
C GLY A 46 -5.36 -5.77 -13.17
N GLU A 47 -4.14 -5.32 -13.42
CA GLU A 47 -3.31 -5.85 -14.50
C GLU A 47 -2.73 -7.22 -14.14
N ASN A 48 -2.26 -7.94 -15.14
CA ASN A 48 -1.65 -9.25 -14.95
C ASN A 48 -0.25 -9.27 -15.59
N PRO A 49 0.84 -9.26 -14.82
CA PRO A 49 0.86 -9.18 -13.34
C PRO A 49 0.44 -7.79 -12.84
N PRO A 50 -0.06 -7.68 -11.61
CA PRO A 50 -0.40 -6.38 -11.05
C PRO A 50 0.80 -5.46 -10.97
N ARG A 51 0.56 -4.16 -11.25
CA ARG A 51 1.62 -3.15 -11.18
C ARG A 51 1.44 -2.23 -9.98
N SER A 52 0.33 -2.34 -9.28
CA SER A 52 0.09 -1.57 -8.07
C SER A 52 -0.62 -2.40 -7.02
N ALA A 53 -0.55 -1.93 -5.78
CA ALA A 53 -1.26 -2.50 -4.64
C ALA A 53 -1.73 -1.35 -3.76
N GLY A 54 -2.90 -1.50 -3.14
CA GLY A 54 -3.48 -0.46 -2.32
C GLY A 54 -3.25 -0.68 -0.83
N ILE A 55 -3.07 0.42 -0.10
CA ILE A 55 -3.09 0.44 1.36
C ILE A 55 -4.30 1.28 1.77
N PRO A 56 -5.34 0.69 2.36
CA PRO A 56 -6.47 1.47 2.85
C PRO A 56 -6.00 2.45 3.93
N THR A 57 -6.38 3.72 3.78
CA THR A 57 -5.99 4.77 4.73
C THR A 57 -7.20 5.51 5.28
N GLY A 58 -8.40 5.17 4.85
CA GLY A 58 -9.62 5.80 5.31
C GLY A 58 -10.86 5.11 4.79
N ARG A 59 -12.01 5.52 5.33
CA ARG A 59 -13.32 5.05 4.91
C ARG A 59 -14.32 6.20 5.00
N ARG A 60 -15.37 6.14 4.17
CA ARG A 60 -16.45 7.14 4.16
C ARG A 60 -15.93 8.57 4.04
N GLY A 61 -14.90 8.77 3.21
CA GLY A 61 -14.33 10.08 2.97
C GLY A 61 -13.46 10.63 4.08
N ARG A 62 -13.09 9.82 5.08
CA ARG A 62 -12.26 10.24 6.20
C ARG A 62 -11.07 9.32 6.39
N GLY A 63 -9.92 9.88 6.71
CA GLY A 63 -8.76 9.11 7.12
C GLY A 63 -9.03 8.34 8.41
N TYR A 64 -8.37 7.19 8.56
CA TYR A 64 -8.49 6.41 9.79
C TYR A 64 -8.02 7.23 10.99
N ALA A 65 -8.87 7.31 12.01
CA ALA A 65 -8.56 8.05 13.24
C ALA A 65 -7.83 7.19 14.27
N SER A 66 -7.97 5.88 14.20
CA SER A 66 -7.36 4.97 15.14
C SER A 66 -7.16 3.58 14.53
N LEU A 67 -6.28 2.80 15.12
CA LEU A 67 -5.99 1.42 14.71
C LEU A 67 -6.92 0.48 15.47
N ASP A 68 -8.22 0.51 15.14
CA ASP A 68 -9.18 -0.41 15.73
C ASP A 68 -9.11 -1.81 15.10
N ALA A 69 -9.92 -2.77 15.58
CA ALA A 69 -9.89 -4.13 15.10
C ALA A 69 -10.20 -4.25 13.60
N LYS A 70 -11.13 -3.46 13.09
CA LYS A 70 -11.49 -3.49 11.66
C LYS A 70 -10.38 -2.92 10.79
N VAL A 71 -9.78 -1.82 11.21
CA VAL A 71 -8.64 -1.22 10.49
C VAL A 71 -7.45 -2.18 10.48
N THR A 72 -7.15 -2.80 11.63
CA THR A 72 -6.09 -3.79 11.73
C THR A 72 -6.32 -4.95 10.78
N GLU A 73 -7.56 -5.44 10.69
CA GLU A 73 -7.90 -6.56 9.81
C GLU A 73 -7.72 -6.19 8.34
N VAL A 74 -8.26 -5.04 7.90
CA VAL A 74 -8.15 -4.67 6.49
C VAL A 74 -6.71 -4.36 6.09
N LEU A 75 -5.93 -3.73 6.98
CA LEU A 75 -4.52 -3.52 6.73
C LEU A 75 -3.76 -4.84 6.68
N GLY A 76 -4.13 -5.81 7.51
CA GLY A 76 -3.54 -7.15 7.44
C GLY A 76 -3.74 -7.79 6.07
N ARG A 77 -4.93 -7.68 5.49
CA ARG A 77 -5.19 -8.20 4.14
C ARG A 77 -4.39 -7.46 3.08
N ALA A 78 -4.27 -6.14 3.22
CA ALA A 78 -3.48 -5.34 2.29
C ALA A 78 -2.00 -5.75 2.29
N PHE A 79 -1.42 -5.93 3.48
CA PHE A 79 -0.03 -6.36 3.58
C PHE A 79 0.17 -7.80 3.14
N ALA A 80 -0.81 -8.68 3.34
CA ALA A 80 -0.74 -10.04 2.81
C ALA A 80 -0.69 -10.05 1.28
N GLU A 81 -1.48 -9.19 0.63
CA GLU A 81 -1.45 -9.05 -0.82
C GLU A 81 -0.09 -8.54 -1.29
N ILE A 82 0.44 -7.50 -0.66
CA ILE A 82 1.75 -6.95 -1.01
C ILE A 82 2.85 -7.99 -0.83
N GLN A 83 2.82 -8.72 0.28
CA GLN A 83 3.81 -9.76 0.55
C GLN A 83 3.76 -10.86 -0.52
N ALA A 84 2.56 -11.29 -0.92
CA ALA A 84 2.41 -12.29 -1.95
C ALA A 84 2.97 -11.80 -3.30
N LEU A 85 2.74 -10.53 -3.64
CA LEU A 85 3.28 -9.95 -4.87
C LEU A 85 4.80 -9.89 -4.83
N VAL A 86 5.37 -9.46 -3.71
CA VAL A 86 6.82 -9.41 -3.53
C VAL A 86 7.43 -10.82 -3.60
N ASP A 87 6.77 -11.80 -2.98
CA ASP A 87 7.25 -13.19 -2.98
C ASP A 87 7.20 -13.83 -4.37
N SER A 88 6.43 -13.25 -5.30
CA SER A 88 6.38 -13.75 -6.68
C SER A 88 7.71 -13.60 -7.42
N GLY A 89 8.60 -12.73 -6.93
CA GLY A 89 9.89 -12.45 -7.56
C GLY A 89 9.82 -11.58 -8.80
N ARG A 90 8.66 -11.01 -9.13
CA ARG A 90 8.46 -10.22 -10.35
C ARG A 90 8.86 -8.76 -10.21
N TYR A 91 9.09 -8.29 -8.98
CA TYR A 91 9.36 -6.89 -8.70
C TYR A 91 10.73 -6.76 -8.06
N ASP A 92 11.51 -5.80 -8.53
CA ASP A 92 12.81 -5.48 -7.96
C ASP A 92 12.77 -4.22 -7.09
N THR A 93 11.67 -3.47 -7.14
CA THR A 93 11.52 -2.21 -6.43
C THR A 93 10.07 -2.04 -5.99
N MET A 94 9.87 -1.52 -4.79
CA MET A 94 8.55 -1.11 -4.31
C MET A 94 8.59 0.40 -4.09
N VAL A 95 7.63 1.12 -4.66
CA VAL A 95 7.55 2.58 -4.60
C VAL A 95 6.28 2.99 -3.88
N PHE A 96 6.40 3.85 -2.86
CA PHE A 96 5.26 4.37 -2.11
C PHE A 96 5.55 5.79 -1.64
N SER A 97 4.49 6.54 -1.30
CA SER A 97 4.64 7.90 -0.83
C SER A 97 5.19 7.93 0.60
N ARG A 98 5.97 8.96 0.88
CA ARG A 98 6.60 9.15 2.18
C ARG A 98 6.46 10.61 2.59
N ASP A 99 6.19 10.84 3.87
CA ASP A 99 6.26 12.18 4.43
C ASP A 99 7.73 12.57 4.59
N SER A 100 8.12 13.72 4.03
CA SER A 100 9.53 14.14 4.03
C SER A 100 10.05 14.53 5.42
N ARG A 101 9.16 14.78 6.37
CA ARG A 101 9.51 15.23 7.71
C ARG A 101 9.42 14.15 8.76
N LEU A 102 8.69 13.09 8.48
CA LEU A 102 8.44 11.98 9.40
C LEU A 102 8.72 10.66 8.69
N GLU A 103 9.14 9.66 9.45
CA GLU A 103 9.21 8.29 8.94
C GLU A 103 7.80 7.71 8.91
N ALA A 104 7.00 8.15 7.96
CA ALA A 104 5.59 7.84 7.85
C ALA A 104 5.17 7.79 6.38
N LEU A 105 4.10 7.04 6.10
CA LEU A 105 3.45 7.07 4.80
C LEU A 105 2.97 8.50 4.53
N GLY A 106 3.14 8.99 3.31
CA GLY A 106 2.66 10.31 2.94
C GLY A 106 1.16 10.42 3.13
N ALA A 107 0.70 11.57 3.59
CA ALA A 107 -0.72 11.85 3.66
C ALA A 107 -1.28 11.97 2.24
N SER A 108 -2.46 11.41 2.03
CA SER A 108 -3.20 11.59 0.80
C SER A 108 -4.42 12.46 1.10
N ILE A 109 -5.48 12.33 0.31
CA ILE A 109 -6.70 13.12 0.46
C ILE A 109 -7.30 12.99 1.87
N PHE A 110 -7.18 11.81 2.47
CA PHE A 110 -7.86 11.48 3.72
C PHE A 110 -7.09 11.88 4.98
N ALA A 111 -5.82 12.15 4.90
CA ALA A 111 -4.99 12.54 6.06
C ALA A 111 -5.24 11.64 7.29
N PRO A 112 -4.92 10.35 7.24
CA PRO A 112 -5.14 9.45 8.39
C PRO A 112 -4.26 9.85 9.57
N ASP A 113 -4.58 9.30 10.75
CA ASP A 113 -3.80 9.57 11.95
C ASP A 113 -2.31 9.32 11.72
N PRO A 114 -1.43 10.25 12.19
CA PRO A 114 0.01 10.09 11.99
C PRO A 114 0.60 8.78 12.50
N LEU A 115 0.07 8.22 13.59
CA LEU A 115 0.55 6.94 14.10
C LEU A 115 0.27 5.81 13.12
N ILE A 116 -0.90 5.82 12.46
CA ILE A 116 -1.22 4.83 11.43
C ILE A 116 -0.27 4.97 10.26
N ARG A 117 -0.01 6.19 9.80
CA ARG A 117 0.94 6.43 8.71
C ARG A 117 2.34 5.95 9.04
N GLN A 118 2.78 6.13 10.28
CA GLN A 118 4.08 5.64 10.74
C GLN A 118 4.14 4.12 10.77
N LEU A 119 3.10 3.47 11.29
CA LEU A 119 3.05 2.00 11.35
C LEU A 119 3.05 1.40 9.95
N VAL A 120 2.27 1.96 9.05
CA VAL A 120 2.21 1.49 7.65
C VAL A 120 3.58 1.66 6.98
N TYR A 121 4.20 2.82 7.14
CA TYR A 121 5.53 3.06 6.57
C TYR A 121 6.55 2.03 7.07
N ARG A 122 6.60 1.81 8.39
CA ARG A 122 7.54 0.86 8.98
C ARG A 122 7.28 -0.57 8.50
N ALA A 123 6.02 -0.93 8.31
CA ALA A 123 5.67 -2.22 7.76
C ALA A 123 6.12 -2.36 6.30
N LEU A 124 5.95 -1.32 5.48
CA LEU A 124 6.34 -1.36 4.08
C LEU A 124 7.84 -1.52 3.89
N VAL A 125 8.65 -0.81 4.68
CA VAL A 125 10.11 -0.89 4.53
C VAL A 125 10.68 -2.25 4.95
N ARG A 126 9.87 -3.08 5.59
CA ARG A 126 10.29 -4.41 6.03
C ARG A 126 9.82 -5.53 5.11
N VAL A 127 9.06 -5.21 4.06
CA VAL A 127 8.61 -6.22 3.10
C VAL A 127 9.81 -6.75 2.31
N LYS A 128 10.02 -8.08 2.35
CA LYS A 128 11.10 -8.75 1.63
C LYS A 128 10.61 -10.11 1.19
N PRO A 129 11.13 -10.64 0.06
CA PRO A 129 10.74 -11.97 -0.41
C PRO A 129 10.98 -13.05 0.64
N GLY A 130 10.03 -13.95 0.81
CA GLY A 130 10.18 -15.10 1.70
C GLY A 130 10.06 -14.79 3.18
N HIS A 131 9.73 -13.57 3.57
CA HIS A 131 9.55 -13.19 4.97
C HIS A 131 8.08 -13.21 5.37
N PRO A 132 7.76 -13.41 6.65
CA PRO A 132 6.39 -13.26 7.15
C PRO A 132 5.88 -11.84 6.89
N SER A 133 4.54 -11.69 6.84
CA SER A 133 3.95 -10.37 6.66
C SER A 133 4.48 -9.39 7.70
N PRO A 134 4.98 -8.21 7.30
CA PRO A 134 5.50 -7.24 8.25
C PRO A 134 4.44 -6.69 9.18
N TRP A 135 3.15 -6.85 8.87
CA TRP A 135 2.06 -6.37 9.71
C TRP A 135 1.94 -7.14 11.03
N SER A 136 2.40 -8.39 11.06
CA SER A 136 2.40 -9.19 12.27
C SER A 136 3.64 -8.99 13.15
N ASP A 137 4.59 -8.16 12.71
CA ASP A 137 5.86 -7.91 13.39
C ASP A 137 5.96 -6.43 13.76
N SER A 138 6.26 -6.13 15.02
CA SER A 138 6.29 -4.78 15.56
C SER A 138 7.64 -4.06 15.43
N THR A 139 8.67 -4.72 14.91
CA THR A 139 10.00 -4.11 14.78
C THR A 139 10.02 -3.03 13.67
N PRO A 140 10.49 -1.80 13.97
CA PRO A 140 10.49 -0.72 12.98
C PRO A 140 11.44 -0.98 11.81
N GLY A 141 11.08 -0.44 10.65
CA GLY A 141 11.93 -0.48 9.44
C GLY A 141 12.69 0.81 9.21
N GLY A 142 13.25 0.99 8.01
CA GLY A 142 14.22 2.03 7.69
C GLY A 142 13.83 3.06 6.61
N THR A 143 13.72 2.70 5.34
CA THR A 143 13.62 3.66 4.23
C THR A 143 12.25 3.69 3.57
N GLY A 144 11.98 4.71 2.73
CA GLY A 144 10.71 4.84 2.02
C GLY A 144 10.63 4.08 0.71
N VAL A 145 11.68 3.39 0.31
CA VAL A 145 11.73 2.53 -0.87
C VAL A 145 12.42 1.23 -0.48
N THR A 146 11.84 0.09 -0.88
CA THR A 146 12.45 -1.21 -0.62
C THR A 146 12.69 -1.96 -1.92
N HIS A 147 13.68 -2.86 -1.90
CA HIS A 147 13.97 -3.77 -2.99
C HIS A 147 13.71 -5.18 -2.50
N PRO A 148 12.69 -5.87 -3.08
CA PRO A 148 12.36 -7.23 -2.67
C PRO A 148 13.46 -8.24 -2.85
#